data_5fc716b0080fec85251df6309fa9f69d
#
_entry.id   5fc716b0080fec85251df6309fa9f69d
#
_cell.length_a   1.000
_cell.length_b   1.000
_cell.length_c   1.000
_cell.angle_alpha   90.00
_cell.angle_beta   90.00
_cell.angle_gamma   90.00
#
_symmetry.space_group_name_H-M   'P 1'
#
loop_
_entity.id
_entity.type
_entity.pdbx_description
1 polymer ?
#
loop_
_entity_poly.entity_id
_entity_poly.type
_entity_poly.pdbx_seq_one_letter_code
_entity_poly.pdbx_strand_id
1 'polypeptide(L)'
;MRLQIIKSKNAQSLYVVKSVYRNKKRTNKVVEKLGTYEKLKQNLNEDPIEWAKKYVEELNKQEKTGTRNVLVKYNPSKIIEKNQQTFFNGGYLFLEKIYYQLGLNGICNEITDKYRFKYDLSDILSRLIYSRIIYPSSKLATFELSKKYIEQPNFELHDIYRALEVIAKETDFIQAELYKNSLKVSKRNTNVLYYD
;
A
#
# COMPACT_ATOMS: atom_id res chain seq x y z
N MET A 1 -3.60 7.69 -12.26
CA MET A 1 -3.67 8.92 -11.41
C MET A 1 -3.87 10.14 -12.27
N ARG A 2 -4.27 11.29 -11.71
CA ARG A 2 -4.43 12.55 -12.43
C ARG A 2 -4.06 13.75 -11.56
N LEU A 3 -3.66 14.85 -12.19
CA LEU A 3 -3.45 16.11 -11.51
C LEU A 3 -4.79 16.77 -11.19
N GLN A 4 -4.95 17.26 -9.97
CA GLN A 4 -6.05 18.11 -9.53
C GLN A 4 -5.50 19.42 -9.00
N ILE A 5 -6.02 20.53 -9.52
CA ILE A 5 -5.64 21.88 -9.12
C ILE A 5 -6.82 22.49 -8.38
N ILE A 6 -6.58 22.92 -7.14
CA ILE A 6 -7.59 23.61 -6.33
C ILE A 6 -7.16 25.07 -6.19
N LYS A 7 -8.03 25.97 -6.64
CA LYS A 7 -7.84 27.41 -6.54
C LYS A 7 -8.61 27.93 -5.33
N SER A 8 -7.96 28.68 -4.46
CA SER A 8 -8.55 29.49 -3.42
C SER A 8 -8.33 30.98 -3.72
N LYS A 9 -8.93 31.90 -2.92
CA LYS A 9 -8.78 33.34 -3.15
C LYS A 9 -7.34 33.80 -3.25
N ASN A 10 -6.42 33.18 -2.49
CA ASN A 10 -5.03 33.65 -2.34
C ASN A 10 -3.98 32.58 -2.69
N ALA A 11 -4.38 31.38 -3.13
CA ALA A 11 -3.43 30.31 -3.43
C ALA A 11 -3.98 29.30 -4.41
N GLN A 12 -3.08 28.69 -5.17
CA GLN A 12 -3.36 27.57 -6.06
C GLN A 12 -2.55 26.37 -5.58
N SER A 13 -3.23 25.28 -5.23
CA SER A 13 -2.58 24.06 -4.73
C SER A 13 -2.75 22.89 -5.69
N LEU A 14 -1.67 22.13 -5.87
CA LEU A 14 -1.58 21.00 -6.78
C LEU A 14 -1.63 19.69 -5.99
N TYR A 15 -2.46 18.74 -6.44
CA TYR A 15 -2.65 17.43 -5.84
C TYR A 15 -2.61 16.33 -6.89
N VAL A 16 -2.02 15.20 -6.55
CA VAL A 16 -2.17 13.95 -7.29
C VAL A 16 -3.38 13.21 -6.71
N VAL A 17 -4.35 12.89 -7.54
CA VAL A 17 -5.55 12.16 -7.11
C VAL A 17 -5.74 10.89 -7.93
N LYS A 18 -6.29 9.88 -7.28
CA LYS A 18 -6.70 8.62 -7.90
C LYS A 18 -8.20 8.45 -7.74
N SER A 19 -8.88 8.09 -8.83
CA SER A 19 -10.29 7.71 -8.75
C SER A 19 -10.41 6.33 -8.14
N VAL A 20 -11.20 6.21 -7.08
CA VAL A 20 -11.54 4.95 -6.44
C VAL A 20 -13.04 4.75 -6.46
N TYR A 21 -13.48 3.51 -6.68
CA TYR A 21 -14.88 3.13 -6.58
C TYR A 21 -15.15 2.62 -5.17
N ARG A 22 -16.08 3.27 -4.48
CA ARG A 22 -16.52 2.88 -3.15
C ARG A 22 -18.05 2.92 -3.11
N ASN A 23 -18.70 1.84 -2.69
CA ASN A 23 -20.16 1.72 -2.63
C ASN A 23 -20.85 2.12 -3.96
N LYS A 24 -20.36 1.62 -5.10
CA LYS A 24 -20.83 1.95 -6.45
C LYS A 24 -20.73 3.44 -6.83
N LYS A 25 -20.10 4.28 -6.00
CA LYS A 25 -19.83 5.69 -6.30
C LYS A 25 -18.34 5.90 -6.58
N ARG A 26 -18.07 6.69 -7.63
CA ARG A 26 -16.73 7.13 -7.97
C ARG A 26 -16.33 8.29 -7.07
N THR A 27 -15.28 8.12 -6.27
CA THR A 27 -14.71 9.17 -5.43
C THR A 27 -13.25 9.40 -5.79
N ASN A 28 -12.72 10.60 -5.48
CA ASN A 28 -11.31 10.90 -5.68
C ASN A 28 -10.59 10.79 -4.33
N LYS A 29 -9.58 9.92 -4.27
CA LYS A 29 -8.67 9.86 -3.13
C LYS A 29 -7.43 10.70 -3.46
N VAL A 30 -7.06 11.61 -2.56
CA VAL A 30 -5.79 12.34 -2.66
C VAL A 30 -4.67 11.34 -2.35
N VAL A 31 -3.77 11.18 -3.32
CA VAL A 31 -2.58 10.32 -3.19
C VAL A 31 -1.46 11.13 -2.58
N GLU A 32 -1.25 12.36 -3.11
CA GLU A 32 -0.15 13.23 -2.71
C GLU A 32 -0.53 14.71 -2.89
N LYS A 33 -0.05 15.56 -1.98
CA LYS A 33 -0.10 17.02 -2.10
C LYS A 33 1.26 17.52 -2.59
N LEU A 34 1.34 18.00 -3.82
CA LEU A 34 2.57 18.50 -4.41
C LEU A 34 3.00 19.85 -3.81
N GLY A 35 2.04 20.66 -3.41
CA GLY A 35 2.30 21.97 -2.81
C GLY A 35 1.49 23.10 -3.43
N THR A 36 1.83 24.35 -3.07
CA THR A 36 1.25 25.53 -3.69
C THR A 36 2.06 25.92 -4.93
N TYR A 37 1.37 26.48 -5.93
CA TYR A 37 1.99 26.92 -7.17
C TYR A 37 3.20 27.84 -6.95
N GLU A 38 3.06 28.79 -6.03
CA GLU A 38 4.12 29.76 -5.70
C GLU A 38 5.36 29.09 -5.10
N LYS A 39 5.18 28.17 -4.15
CA LYS A 39 6.30 27.42 -3.56
C LYS A 39 7.00 26.53 -4.60
N LEU A 40 6.23 25.90 -5.46
CA LEU A 40 6.79 25.08 -6.52
C LEU A 40 7.54 25.94 -7.55
N LYS A 41 7.03 27.12 -7.90
CA LYS A 41 7.69 28.05 -8.82
C LYS A 41 9.02 28.57 -8.28
N GLN A 42 9.16 28.73 -6.96
CA GLN A 42 10.42 29.12 -6.33
C GLN A 42 11.48 28.00 -6.36
N ASN A 43 11.04 26.72 -6.34
CA ASN A 43 11.93 25.59 -6.23
C ASN A 43 12.20 24.88 -7.56
N LEU A 44 11.44 25.17 -8.61
CA LEU A 44 11.53 24.54 -9.91
C LEU A 44 11.99 25.54 -10.96
N ASN A 45 12.82 25.10 -11.90
CA ASN A 45 13.27 25.90 -13.05
C ASN A 45 12.29 25.84 -14.24
N GLU A 46 11.13 25.21 -14.07
CA GLU A 46 10.09 25.05 -15.10
C GLU A 46 8.69 25.39 -14.52
N ASP A 47 7.68 25.49 -15.38
CA ASP A 47 6.31 25.75 -14.92
C ASP A 47 5.81 24.61 -14.01
N PRO A 48 5.35 24.94 -12.78
CA PRO A 48 4.86 23.96 -11.82
C PRO A 48 3.75 23.03 -12.33
N ILE A 49 2.91 23.53 -13.25
CA ILE A 49 1.81 22.73 -13.81
C ILE A 49 2.35 21.72 -14.84
N GLU A 50 3.30 22.11 -15.66
CA GLU A 50 3.95 21.23 -16.63
C GLU A 50 4.77 20.16 -15.93
N TRP A 51 5.54 20.56 -14.93
CA TRP A 51 6.26 19.62 -14.08
C TRP A 51 5.32 18.62 -13.41
N ALA A 52 4.21 19.08 -12.82
CA ALA A 52 3.25 18.22 -12.15
C ALA A 52 2.56 17.24 -13.13
N LYS A 53 2.30 17.64 -14.37
CA LYS A 53 1.80 16.73 -15.42
C LYS A 53 2.81 15.64 -15.74
N LYS A 54 4.08 16.00 -15.99
CA LYS A 54 5.16 15.03 -16.23
C LYS A 54 5.31 14.06 -15.06
N TYR A 55 5.24 14.57 -13.84
CA TYR A 55 5.31 13.76 -12.62
C TYR A 55 4.15 12.76 -12.52
N VAL A 56 2.91 13.18 -12.80
CA VAL A 56 1.75 12.28 -12.82
C VAL A 56 1.85 11.24 -13.93
N GLU A 57 2.39 11.60 -15.10
CA GLU A 57 2.64 10.64 -16.19
C GLU A 57 3.67 9.59 -15.78
N GLU A 58 4.73 10.00 -15.10
CA GLU A 58 5.76 9.09 -14.58
C GLU A 58 5.16 8.13 -13.56
N LEU A 59 4.37 8.63 -12.60
CA LEU A 59 3.64 7.81 -11.63
C LEU A 59 2.69 6.80 -12.33
N ASN A 60 2.04 7.20 -13.40
CA ASN A 60 1.16 6.31 -14.17
C ASN A 60 1.96 5.26 -14.95
N LYS A 61 3.14 5.60 -15.47
CA LYS A 61 4.06 4.63 -16.09
C LYS A 61 4.53 3.61 -15.06
N GLN A 62 4.97 4.07 -13.88
CA GLN A 62 5.40 3.22 -12.77
C GLN A 62 4.27 2.29 -12.29
N GLU A 63 3.04 2.79 -12.19
CA GLU A 63 1.87 1.97 -11.85
C GLU A 63 1.61 0.88 -12.90
N LYS A 64 1.78 1.19 -14.18
CA LYS A 64 1.62 0.22 -15.28
C LYS A 64 2.75 -0.83 -15.34
N THR A 65 3.97 -0.42 -15.03
CA THR A 65 5.14 -1.32 -15.02
C THR A 65 5.25 -2.12 -13.73
N GLY A 66 4.40 -1.85 -12.74
CA GLY A 66 4.45 -2.48 -11.43
C GLY A 66 5.68 -2.05 -10.59
N THR A 67 6.37 -0.98 -11.02
CA THR A 67 7.43 -0.36 -10.21
C THR A 67 6.82 0.54 -9.14
N ARG A 68 7.30 0.42 -7.91
CA ARG A 68 6.88 1.23 -6.78
C ARG A 68 8.10 1.91 -6.15
N ASN A 69 8.00 3.20 -5.92
CA ASN A 69 8.98 3.95 -5.15
C ASN A 69 8.54 4.02 -3.69
N VAL A 70 9.42 3.67 -2.79
CA VAL A 70 9.19 3.79 -1.35
C VAL A 70 9.92 5.04 -0.86
N LEU A 71 9.15 5.98 -0.27
CA LEU A 71 9.70 7.21 0.32
C LEU A 71 9.97 6.96 1.80
N VAL A 72 11.24 7.01 2.17
CA VAL A 72 11.66 6.93 3.58
C VAL A 72 11.84 8.36 4.10
N LYS A 73 11.07 8.73 5.14
CA LYS A 73 11.24 10.00 5.82
C LYS A 73 12.53 9.94 6.65
N TYR A 74 13.48 10.79 6.33
CA TYR A 74 14.72 10.94 7.06
C TYR A 74 14.73 12.26 7.83
N ASN A 75 15.12 12.20 9.10
CA ASN A 75 15.35 13.39 9.92
C ASN A 75 16.85 13.52 10.20
N PRO A 76 17.55 14.45 9.55
CA PRO A 76 19.00 14.61 9.72
C PRO A 76 19.41 15.07 11.12
N SER A 77 18.47 15.64 11.89
CA SER A 77 18.71 16.11 13.27
C SER A 77 18.53 15.00 14.32
N LYS A 78 18.10 13.81 13.92
CA LYS A 78 17.94 12.68 14.85
C LYS A 78 19.29 12.10 15.18
N ILE A 79 19.71 12.22 16.44
CA ILE A 79 20.92 11.59 16.96
C ILE A 79 20.66 10.09 17.08
N ILE A 80 21.53 9.29 16.48
CA ILE A 80 21.54 7.84 16.66
C ILE A 80 22.43 7.53 17.86
N GLU A 81 21.89 6.84 18.86
CA GLU A 81 22.66 6.45 20.04
C GLU A 81 23.82 5.51 19.67
N LYS A 82 24.93 5.63 20.41
CA LYS A 82 26.09 4.77 20.23
C LYS A 82 25.67 3.31 20.41
N ASN A 83 25.94 2.46 19.42
CA ASN A 83 25.54 1.05 19.32
C ASN A 83 24.09 0.80 18.86
N GLN A 84 23.31 1.82 18.52
CA GLN A 84 22.02 1.61 17.87
C GLN A 84 22.24 1.30 16.38
N GLN A 85 21.90 0.09 15.97
CA GLN A 85 21.88 -0.28 14.56
C GLN A 85 20.47 0.01 13.99
N THR A 86 20.41 0.85 12.99
CA THR A 86 19.17 1.10 12.24
C THR A 86 19.29 0.46 10.86
N PHE A 87 18.60 -0.63 10.66
CA PHE A 87 18.50 -1.26 9.34
C PHE A 87 17.05 -1.58 9.03
N PHE A 88 16.72 -1.52 7.75
CA PHE A 88 15.39 -1.83 7.24
C PHE A 88 15.42 -3.11 6.41
N ASN A 89 14.38 -3.91 6.57
CA ASN A 89 14.21 -5.12 5.80
C ASN A 89 13.42 -4.80 4.52
N GLY A 90 14.07 -4.91 3.37
CA GLY A 90 13.45 -4.66 2.05
C GLY A 90 12.99 -5.92 1.32
N GLY A 91 13.26 -7.12 1.85
CA GLY A 91 12.94 -8.39 1.18
C GLY A 91 11.45 -8.58 0.89
N TYR A 92 10.59 -8.01 1.71
CA TYR A 92 9.13 -8.09 1.54
C TYR A 92 8.63 -7.41 0.24
N LEU A 93 9.37 -6.48 -0.34
CA LEU A 93 8.98 -5.77 -1.57
C LEU A 93 8.77 -6.73 -2.75
N PHE A 94 9.51 -7.83 -2.80
CA PHE A 94 9.31 -8.86 -3.82
C PHE A 94 7.99 -9.61 -3.64
N LEU A 95 7.61 -9.88 -2.39
CA LEU A 95 6.33 -10.53 -2.05
C LEU A 95 5.16 -9.60 -2.28
N GLU A 96 5.35 -8.31 -2.06
CA GLU A 96 4.33 -7.28 -2.26
C GLU A 96 3.79 -7.27 -3.70
N LYS A 97 4.67 -7.44 -4.70
CA LYS A 97 4.25 -7.55 -6.09
C LYS A 97 3.27 -8.71 -6.29
N ILE A 98 3.57 -9.87 -5.71
CA ILE A 98 2.72 -11.07 -5.79
C ILE A 98 1.40 -10.82 -5.06
N TYR A 99 1.43 -10.18 -3.90
CA TYR A 99 0.26 -9.80 -3.12
C TYR A 99 -0.74 -8.98 -3.94
N TYR A 100 -0.26 -7.95 -4.65
CA TYR A 100 -1.10 -7.13 -5.51
C TYR A 100 -1.54 -7.85 -6.78
N GLN A 101 -0.69 -8.68 -7.39
CA GLN A 101 -1.06 -9.47 -8.57
C GLN A 101 -2.18 -10.47 -8.26
N LEU A 102 -2.18 -11.05 -7.06
CA LEU A 102 -3.23 -11.93 -6.57
C LEU A 102 -4.49 -11.17 -6.13
N GLY A 103 -4.49 -9.84 -6.17
CA GLY A 103 -5.65 -9.01 -5.85
C GLY A 103 -6.03 -9.01 -4.37
N LEU A 104 -5.15 -9.43 -3.46
CA LEU A 104 -5.42 -9.49 -2.02
C LEU A 104 -5.80 -8.13 -1.44
N ASN A 105 -5.24 -7.04 -1.95
CA ASN A 105 -5.64 -5.69 -1.57
C ASN A 105 -7.13 -5.41 -1.90
N GLY A 106 -7.61 -5.85 -3.06
CA GLY A 106 -9.02 -5.71 -3.45
C GLY A 106 -9.95 -6.51 -2.53
N ILE A 107 -9.59 -7.76 -2.24
CA ILE A 107 -10.31 -8.64 -1.32
C ILE A 107 -10.41 -8.00 0.08
N CYS A 108 -9.30 -7.47 0.61
CA CYS A 108 -9.30 -6.77 1.90
C CYS A 108 -10.19 -5.52 1.90
N ASN A 109 -10.24 -4.77 0.79
CA ASN A 109 -11.11 -3.60 0.69
C ASN A 109 -12.61 -4.00 0.73
N GLU A 110 -13.01 -5.07 0.06
CA GLU A 110 -14.37 -5.59 0.09
C GLU A 110 -14.77 -6.03 1.50
N ILE A 111 -13.89 -6.72 2.21
CA ILE A 111 -14.10 -7.10 3.62
C ILE A 111 -14.19 -5.86 4.50
N THR A 112 -13.32 -4.87 4.32
CA THR A 112 -13.34 -3.62 5.08
C THR A 112 -14.65 -2.87 4.90
N ASP A 113 -15.20 -2.83 3.69
CA ASP A 113 -16.48 -2.18 3.41
C ASP A 113 -17.66 -2.92 4.08
N LYS A 114 -17.56 -4.24 4.24
CA LYS A 114 -18.56 -5.07 4.93
C LYS A 114 -18.57 -4.83 6.45
N TYR A 115 -17.39 -4.79 7.08
CA TYR A 115 -17.25 -4.76 8.56
C TYR A 115 -17.02 -3.36 9.14
N ARG A 116 -16.63 -2.38 8.33
CA ARG A 116 -16.43 -0.95 8.70
C ARG A 116 -15.48 -0.71 9.89
N PHE A 117 -14.42 -1.50 10.00
CA PHE A 117 -13.40 -1.25 11.02
C PHE A 117 -12.43 -0.11 10.62
N LYS A 118 -11.65 0.39 11.61
CA LYS A 118 -10.80 1.58 11.44
C LYS A 118 -9.39 1.27 10.94
N TYR A 119 -8.89 0.05 11.18
CA TYR A 119 -7.53 -0.35 10.78
C TYR A 119 -7.49 -0.77 9.31
N ASP A 120 -6.31 -0.75 8.70
CA ASP A 120 -6.08 -1.23 7.36
C ASP A 120 -5.87 -2.75 7.35
N LEU A 121 -6.90 -3.50 6.94
CA LEU A 121 -6.84 -4.96 6.87
C LEU A 121 -5.78 -5.44 5.87
N SER A 122 -5.59 -4.71 4.75
CA SER A 122 -4.62 -5.07 3.73
C SER A 122 -3.19 -4.91 4.26
N ASP A 123 -2.93 -3.85 5.06
CA ASP A 123 -1.63 -3.65 5.68
C ASP A 123 -1.32 -4.78 6.67
N ILE A 124 -2.29 -5.18 7.52
CA ILE A 124 -2.12 -6.29 8.47
C ILE A 124 -1.92 -7.62 7.76
N LEU A 125 -2.78 -7.98 6.80
CA LEU A 125 -2.72 -9.26 6.10
C LEU A 125 -1.40 -9.41 5.32
N SER A 126 -0.97 -8.36 4.64
CA SER A 126 0.28 -8.38 3.89
C SER A 126 1.48 -8.67 4.80
N ARG A 127 1.56 -8.03 5.96
CA ARG A 127 2.65 -8.25 6.91
C ARG A 127 2.61 -9.63 7.56
N LEU A 128 1.42 -10.15 7.84
CA LEU A 128 1.27 -11.53 8.32
C LEU A 128 1.80 -12.53 7.30
N ILE A 129 1.47 -12.34 6.01
CA ILE A 129 1.95 -13.20 4.92
C ILE A 129 3.46 -13.05 4.74
N TYR A 130 3.98 -11.83 4.64
CA TYR A 130 5.41 -11.60 4.42
C TYR A 130 6.25 -12.16 5.56
N SER A 131 5.84 -11.90 6.81
CA SER A 131 6.55 -12.44 7.95
C SER A 131 6.47 -13.97 8.03
N ARG A 132 5.34 -14.56 7.62
CA ARG A 132 5.20 -16.01 7.59
C ARG A 132 6.14 -16.68 6.60
N ILE A 133 6.43 -16.01 5.49
CA ILE A 133 7.32 -16.51 4.44
C ILE A 133 8.78 -16.25 4.79
N ILE A 134 9.10 -15.03 5.25
CA ILE A 134 10.50 -14.60 5.46
C ILE A 134 11.01 -15.04 6.84
N TYR A 135 10.21 -14.83 7.88
CA TYR A 135 10.56 -15.09 9.29
C TYR A 135 9.37 -15.69 10.03
N PRO A 136 9.09 -16.99 9.87
CA PRO A 136 7.99 -17.64 10.59
C PRO A 136 8.11 -17.46 12.10
N SER A 137 7.17 -16.75 12.71
CA SER A 137 7.23 -16.36 14.12
C SER A 137 5.85 -16.12 14.72
N SER A 138 5.78 -15.79 16.01
CA SER A 138 4.54 -15.44 16.71
C SER A 138 3.96 -14.11 16.19
N LYS A 139 2.69 -13.83 16.48
CA LYS A 139 2.03 -12.57 16.07
C LYS A 139 2.70 -11.34 16.67
N LEU A 140 3.14 -11.43 17.92
CA LEU A 140 3.91 -10.37 18.57
C LEU A 140 5.24 -10.13 17.85
N ALA A 141 5.99 -11.19 17.54
CA ALA A 141 7.25 -11.08 16.82
C ALA A 141 7.03 -10.56 15.39
N THR A 142 5.94 -10.96 14.71
CA THR A 142 5.54 -10.42 13.41
C THR A 142 5.30 -8.91 13.48
N PHE A 143 4.61 -8.42 14.52
CA PHE A 143 4.39 -7.00 14.73
C PHE A 143 5.71 -6.24 14.92
N GLU A 144 6.61 -6.75 15.79
CA GLU A 144 7.92 -6.13 16.01
C GLU A 144 8.81 -6.16 14.75
N LEU A 145 8.78 -7.25 13.97
CA LEU A 145 9.48 -7.34 12.70
C LEU A 145 8.92 -6.37 11.66
N SER A 146 7.61 -6.14 11.65
CA SER A 146 6.98 -5.21 10.71
C SER A 146 7.46 -3.77 10.88
N LYS A 147 7.85 -3.38 12.10
CA LYS A 147 8.47 -2.08 12.39
C LYS A 147 9.86 -1.91 11.75
N LYS A 148 10.49 -3.01 11.36
CA LYS A 148 11.77 -3.01 10.65
C LYS A 148 11.62 -2.99 9.12
N TYR A 149 10.40 -2.98 8.61
CA TYR A 149 10.15 -2.78 7.19
C TYR A 149 10.36 -1.30 6.82
N ILE A 150 10.67 -1.05 5.56
CA ILE A 150 10.88 0.31 5.07
C ILE A 150 9.63 1.16 5.32
N GLU A 151 8.45 0.59 5.05
CA GLU A 151 7.16 1.20 5.37
C GLU A 151 6.70 0.76 6.76
N GLN A 152 6.54 1.74 7.64
CA GLN A 152 6.10 1.48 9.01
C GLN A 152 4.66 0.97 9.03
N PRO A 153 4.29 0.04 9.94
CA PRO A 153 2.93 -0.43 10.10
C PRO A 153 2.02 0.72 10.55
N ASN A 154 0.82 0.78 9.98
CA ASN A 154 -0.20 1.76 10.36
C ASN A 154 -1.33 1.11 11.18
N PHE A 155 -0.96 0.25 12.14
CA PHE A 155 -1.87 -0.46 13.02
C PHE A 155 -1.14 -0.85 14.33
N GLU A 156 -1.93 -1.20 15.33
CA GLU A 156 -1.43 -1.65 16.63
C GLU A 156 -1.48 -3.18 16.76
N LEU A 157 -0.76 -3.73 17.75
CA LEU A 157 -0.73 -5.17 17.98
C LEU A 157 -2.13 -5.78 18.16
N HIS A 158 -3.01 -5.09 18.87
CA HIS A 158 -4.38 -5.57 19.12
C HIS A 158 -5.23 -5.64 17.84
N ASP A 159 -4.92 -4.83 16.83
CA ASP A 159 -5.62 -4.86 15.55
C ASP A 159 -5.30 -6.13 14.77
N ILE A 160 -4.10 -6.70 14.95
CA ILE A 160 -3.75 -8.00 14.37
C ILE A 160 -4.72 -9.08 14.83
N TYR A 161 -5.00 -9.15 16.14
CA TYR A 161 -5.90 -10.17 16.68
C TYR A 161 -7.34 -9.98 16.18
N ARG A 162 -7.82 -8.74 16.13
CA ARG A 162 -9.13 -8.41 15.55
C ARG A 162 -9.20 -8.75 14.05
N ALA A 163 -8.14 -8.44 13.31
CA ALA A 163 -8.06 -8.78 11.90
C ALA A 163 -8.10 -10.30 11.67
N LEU A 164 -7.43 -11.08 12.51
CA LEU A 164 -7.44 -12.54 12.41
C LEU A 164 -8.83 -13.13 12.62
N GLU A 165 -9.64 -12.56 13.53
CA GLU A 165 -11.04 -12.99 13.72
C GLU A 165 -11.88 -12.73 12.46
N VAL A 166 -11.68 -11.57 11.80
CA VAL A 166 -12.37 -11.23 10.55
C VAL A 166 -11.90 -12.12 9.42
N ILE A 167 -10.59 -12.32 9.27
CA ILE A 167 -9.99 -13.20 8.26
C ILE A 167 -10.53 -14.63 8.41
N ALA A 168 -10.63 -15.14 9.64
CA ALA A 168 -11.17 -16.46 9.90
C ALA A 168 -12.65 -16.59 9.48
N LYS A 169 -13.47 -15.56 9.71
CA LYS A 169 -14.88 -15.55 9.29
C LYS A 169 -15.04 -15.45 7.76
N GLU A 170 -14.13 -14.82 7.07
CA GLU A 170 -14.17 -14.60 5.62
C GLU A 170 -13.24 -15.57 4.86
N THR A 171 -12.78 -16.65 5.50
CA THR A 171 -11.81 -17.59 4.91
C THR A 171 -12.28 -18.13 3.56
N ASP A 172 -13.52 -18.57 3.45
CA ASP A 172 -14.07 -19.14 2.21
C ASP A 172 -14.12 -18.10 1.08
N PHE A 173 -14.52 -16.87 1.40
CA PHE A 173 -14.53 -15.77 0.45
C PHE A 173 -13.11 -15.44 -0.03
N ILE A 174 -12.16 -15.30 0.90
CA ILE A 174 -10.76 -15.00 0.59
C ILE A 174 -10.17 -16.09 -0.30
N GLN A 175 -10.38 -17.36 0.03
CA GLN A 175 -9.86 -18.49 -0.75
C GLN A 175 -10.46 -18.54 -2.15
N ALA A 176 -11.79 -18.34 -2.29
CA ALA A 176 -12.48 -18.36 -3.57
C ALA A 176 -11.96 -17.23 -4.50
N GLU A 177 -11.86 -16.01 -4.00
CA GLU A 177 -11.37 -14.88 -4.80
C GLU A 177 -9.87 -15.00 -5.12
N LEU A 178 -9.07 -15.47 -4.16
CA LEU A 178 -7.65 -15.76 -4.37
C LEU A 178 -7.44 -16.82 -5.44
N TYR A 179 -8.23 -17.88 -5.41
CA TYR A 179 -8.20 -18.92 -6.45
C TYR A 179 -8.50 -18.35 -7.83
N LYS A 180 -9.59 -17.60 -7.99
CA LYS A 180 -9.97 -16.94 -9.26
C LYS A 180 -8.85 -16.02 -9.78
N ASN A 181 -8.28 -15.20 -8.90
CA ASN A 181 -7.22 -14.27 -9.28
C ASN A 181 -5.92 -15.00 -9.65
N SER A 182 -5.61 -16.10 -8.96
CA SER A 182 -4.41 -16.88 -9.25
C SER A 182 -4.40 -17.50 -10.66
N LEU A 183 -5.58 -17.80 -11.22
CA LEU A 183 -5.72 -18.28 -12.59
C LEU A 183 -5.32 -17.23 -13.64
N LYS A 184 -5.42 -15.92 -13.27
CA LYS A 184 -4.98 -14.81 -14.12
C LYS A 184 -3.47 -14.63 -14.08
N VAL A 185 -2.83 -15.02 -12.99
CA VAL A 185 -1.37 -14.85 -12.77
C VAL A 185 -0.58 -15.99 -13.40
N SER A 186 -1.07 -17.23 -13.30
CA SER A 186 -0.39 -18.41 -13.82
C SER A 186 -1.38 -19.42 -14.39
N LYS A 187 -1.03 -20.01 -15.53
CA LYS A 187 -1.79 -21.14 -16.08
C LYS A 187 -1.60 -22.35 -15.16
N ARG A 188 -2.70 -22.93 -14.72
CA ARG A 188 -2.71 -24.13 -13.89
C ARG A 188 -3.20 -25.33 -14.68
N ASN A 189 -2.60 -26.49 -14.42
CA ASN A 189 -3.16 -27.76 -14.84
C ASN A 189 -4.23 -28.15 -13.83
N THR A 190 -5.50 -28.10 -14.24
CA THR A 190 -6.66 -28.43 -13.38
C THR A 190 -7.08 -29.90 -13.51
N ASN A 191 -6.35 -30.71 -14.27
CA ASN A 191 -6.67 -32.14 -14.49
C ASN A 191 -6.26 -33.03 -13.31
N VAL A 192 -5.41 -32.51 -12.41
CA VAL A 192 -4.94 -33.23 -11.23
C VAL A 192 -5.19 -32.39 -9.99
N LEU A 193 -5.88 -32.99 -9.02
CA LEU A 193 -6.14 -32.40 -7.70
C LEU A 193 -5.40 -33.23 -6.65
N TYR A 194 -4.59 -32.58 -5.83
CA TYR A 194 -3.94 -33.20 -4.68
C TYR A 194 -4.72 -32.82 -3.42
N TYR A 195 -5.00 -33.81 -2.59
CA TYR A 195 -5.57 -33.64 -1.24
C TYR A 195 -4.50 -34.04 -0.22
N ASP A 196 -4.29 -33.17 0.78
CA ASP A 196 -3.53 -33.46 1.99
C ASP A 196 -4.50 -33.76 3.14
#